data_8d09824fdee9e2a12842959b01d29a44
#
_entry.id   8d09824fdee9e2a12842959b01d29a44
#
_cell.length_a   1.000
_cell.length_b   1.000
_cell.length_c   1.000
_cell.angle_alpha   90.00
_cell.angle_beta   90.00
_cell.angle_gamma   90.00
#
_symmetry.space_group_name_H-M   'P 1'
#
loop_
_entity.id
_entity.type
_entity.pdbx_description
1 polymer ?
#
loop_
_entity_poly.entity_id
_entity_poly.type
_entity_poly.pdbx_seq_one_letter_code
_entity_poly.pdbx_strand_id
1 'polypeptide(L)'
;MKRTLALIFCIFLAGCASKPSVKNLNLKSSLNYGGEELAKILEQDDAVAFSSNFREGVFIYISNAKVANYLGVVRAERHAKFSVKELGKNDFLIKSVNDLTQSFDASLERARELKCGTLVIRLKDKFQDLEAANKFLEQNESAFLKMSGEIRCK
;
A
#
# COMPACT_ATOMS: atom_id res chain seq x y z
N MET A 1 19.30 -25.03 47.27
CA MET A 1 18.27 -24.09 46.86
C MET A 1 18.86 -22.85 46.18
N LYS A 2 19.42 -22.95 44.96
CA LYS A 2 19.98 -21.83 44.18
C LYS A 2 19.89 -22.05 42.66
N ARG A 3 18.80 -22.62 42.15
CA ARG A 3 18.63 -22.91 40.71
C ARG A 3 17.30 -22.46 40.09
N THR A 4 16.48 -21.68 40.78
CA THR A 4 15.13 -21.31 40.33
C THR A 4 14.97 -19.82 39.98
N LEU A 5 16.05 -19.01 40.01
CA LEU A 5 15.94 -17.57 39.74
C LEU A 5 16.38 -17.13 38.32
N ALA A 6 16.91 -18.04 37.50
CA ALA A 6 17.42 -17.71 36.16
C ALA A 6 16.39 -17.85 35.04
N LEU A 7 15.20 -18.40 35.31
CA LEU A 7 14.20 -18.71 34.28
C LEU A 7 13.11 -17.66 34.14
N ILE A 8 13.06 -16.67 35.04
CA ILE A 8 12.03 -15.62 35.01
C ILE A 8 12.49 -14.38 34.22
N PHE A 9 13.78 -14.25 33.93
CA PHE A 9 14.31 -13.05 33.26
C PHE A 9 14.31 -13.12 31.72
N CYS A 10 14.03 -14.31 31.13
CA CYS A 10 13.97 -14.46 29.66
C CYS A 10 12.60 -14.19 29.02
N ILE A 11 11.55 -13.93 29.81
CA ILE A 11 10.19 -13.73 29.29
C ILE A 11 9.87 -12.26 28.98
N PHE A 12 10.70 -11.33 29.44
CA PHE A 12 10.48 -9.87 29.22
C PHE A 12 11.25 -9.28 28.02
N LEU A 13 11.96 -10.10 27.23
CA LEU A 13 12.61 -9.68 25.99
C LEU A 13 11.85 -10.14 24.73
N ALA A 14 10.59 -10.61 24.86
CA ALA A 14 9.66 -10.60 23.73
C ALA A 14 9.42 -9.12 23.40
N GLY A 15 10.31 -8.56 22.58
CA GLY A 15 10.27 -7.17 22.16
C GLY A 15 8.85 -6.82 21.77
N CYS A 16 8.30 -5.78 22.35
CA CYS A 16 7.13 -5.10 21.85
C CYS A 16 7.45 -4.68 20.42
N ALA A 17 7.20 -5.56 19.45
CA ALA A 17 7.20 -5.17 18.05
C ALA A 17 6.14 -4.06 17.96
N SER A 18 6.59 -2.83 17.82
CA SER A 18 5.70 -1.68 17.73
C SER A 18 4.70 -1.94 16.62
N LYS A 19 3.41 -1.79 16.92
CA LYS A 19 2.35 -1.95 15.93
C LYS A 19 2.70 -1.08 14.71
N PRO A 20 2.63 -1.59 13.47
CA PRO A 20 2.87 -0.79 12.28
C PRO A 20 1.94 0.42 12.26
N SER A 21 2.50 1.57 11.93
CA SER A 21 1.75 2.82 11.87
C SER A 21 2.24 3.67 10.71
N VAL A 22 1.33 4.37 10.04
CA VAL A 22 1.68 5.35 9.00
C VAL A 22 2.54 6.49 9.56
N LYS A 23 2.52 6.72 10.86
CA LYS A 23 3.41 7.67 11.55
C LYS A 23 4.89 7.28 11.48
N ASN A 24 5.17 6.00 11.23
CA ASN A 24 6.53 5.48 11.03
C ASN A 24 7.03 5.67 9.59
N LEU A 25 6.20 6.20 8.70
CA LEU A 25 6.56 6.51 7.32
C LEU A 25 6.97 7.98 7.19
N ASN A 26 7.81 8.28 6.20
CA ASN A 26 8.28 9.63 5.87
C ASN A 26 7.21 10.47 5.13
N LEU A 27 5.94 10.32 5.49
CA LEU A 27 4.83 11.06 4.88
C LEU A 27 4.78 12.51 5.38
N LYS A 28 4.49 13.42 4.45
CA LYS A 28 4.23 14.84 4.69
C LYS A 28 2.72 15.11 4.80
N SER A 29 2.35 16.36 5.03
CA SER A 29 0.95 16.81 5.02
C SER A 29 0.31 16.76 3.63
N SER A 30 1.12 16.75 2.57
CA SER A 30 0.72 16.60 1.18
C SER A 30 1.64 15.63 0.45
N LEU A 31 1.16 15.10 -0.66
CA LEU A 31 1.87 14.18 -1.54
C LEU A 31 1.90 14.76 -2.95
N ASN A 32 3.07 14.87 -3.55
CA ASN A 32 3.20 15.27 -4.95
C ASN A 32 3.05 14.05 -5.86
N TYR A 33 2.08 14.10 -6.77
CA TYR A 33 1.81 13.06 -7.74
C TYR A 33 1.53 13.67 -9.12
N GLY A 34 2.32 13.29 -10.12
CA GLY A 34 2.13 13.77 -11.49
C GLY A 34 2.27 15.28 -11.68
N GLY A 35 2.92 15.97 -10.74
CA GLY A 35 3.03 17.44 -10.73
C GLY A 35 1.92 18.15 -9.95
N GLU A 36 0.94 17.42 -9.45
CA GLU A 36 -0.13 17.92 -8.59
C GLU A 36 0.17 17.64 -7.11
N GLU A 37 -0.25 18.57 -6.26
CA GLU A 37 -0.17 18.41 -4.81
C GLU A 37 -1.48 17.85 -4.28
N LEU A 38 -1.44 16.61 -3.77
CA LEU A 38 -2.59 15.95 -3.17
C LEU A 38 -2.62 16.24 -1.67
N ALA A 39 -3.71 16.82 -1.18
CA ALA A 39 -3.91 17.07 0.25
C ALA A 39 -4.24 15.76 1.00
N LYS A 40 -3.74 15.67 2.25
CA LYS A 40 -4.14 14.60 3.15
C LYS A 40 -5.59 14.79 3.58
N ILE A 41 -6.45 13.81 3.30
CA ILE A 41 -7.89 13.87 3.61
C ILE A 41 -8.31 12.91 4.72
N LEU A 42 -7.49 11.88 5.02
CA LEU A 42 -7.72 10.90 6.08
C LEU A 42 -6.40 10.44 6.65
N GLU A 43 -6.32 10.30 7.97
CA GLU A 43 -5.21 9.65 8.65
C GLU A 43 -5.74 8.79 9.80
N GLN A 44 -5.40 7.50 9.78
CA GLN A 44 -5.61 6.51 10.83
C GLN A 44 -4.25 5.92 11.22
N ASP A 45 -4.20 5.06 12.22
CA ASP A 45 -2.93 4.48 12.66
C ASP A 45 -2.24 3.67 11.56
N ASP A 46 -3.00 2.91 10.77
CA ASP A 46 -2.52 1.99 9.75
C ASP A 46 -2.85 2.41 8.31
N ALA A 47 -3.54 3.55 8.12
CA ALA A 47 -3.97 4.04 6.82
C ALA A 47 -3.91 5.57 6.71
N VAL A 48 -3.56 6.06 5.51
CA VAL A 48 -3.66 7.47 5.16
C VAL A 48 -4.14 7.61 3.72
N ALA A 49 -4.94 8.64 3.44
CA ALA A 49 -5.42 8.93 2.10
C ALA A 49 -5.10 10.38 1.70
N PHE A 50 -4.73 10.54 0.44
CA PHE A 50 -4.47 11.80 -0.22
C PHE A 50 -5.35 11.92 -1.46
N SER A 51 -5.96 13.06 -1.68
CA SER A 51 -6.82 13.32 -2.85
C SER A 51 -6.80 14.77 -3.26
N SER A 52 -7.03 15.02 -4.55
CA SER A 52 -7.25 16.37 -5.10
C SER A 52 -8.74 16.72 -5.13
N ASN A 53 -9.64 15.73 -5.30
CA ASN A 53 -11.06 16.00 -5.58
C ASN A 53 -12.05 14.93 -5.07
N PHE A 54 -11.69 14.09 -4.09
CA PHE A 54 -12.50 12.99 -3.54
C PHE A 54 -12.84 11.84 -4.51
N ARG A 55 -12.47 11.91 -5.79
CA ARG A 55 -12.71 10.84 -6.78
C ARG A 55 -11.46 10.06 -7.09
N GLU A 56 -10.35 10.76 -7.19
CA GLU A 56 -9.02 10.22 -7.45
C GLU A 56 -8.20 10.30 -6.18
N GLY A 57 -7.48 9.26 -5.86
CA GLY A 57 -6.75 9.27 -4.60
C GLY A 57 -5.61 8.29 -4.54
N VAL A 58 -4.64 8.64 -3.71
CA VAL A 58 -3.58 7.73 -3.27
C VAL A 58 -3.90 7.27 -1.85
N PHE A 59 -4.02 5.96 -1.69
CA PHE A 59 -4.27 5.30 -0.42
C PHE A 59 -3.02 4.54 -0.01
N ILE A 60 -2.63 4.71 1.25
CA ILE A 60 -1.42 4.10 1.81
C ILE A 60 -1.81 3.32 3.04
N TYR A 61 -1.45 2.05 3.08
CA TYR A 61 -1.71 1.14 4.18
C TYR A 61 -0.41 0.54 4.68
N ILE A 62 -0.32 0.27 5.97
CA ILE A 62 0.79 -0.45 6.58
C ILE A 62 0.28 -1.52 7.54
N SER A 63 0.84 -2.72 7.46
CA SER A 63 0.42 -3.85 8.28
C SER A 63 1.59 -4.73 8.71
N ASN A 64 1.34 -5.63 9.68
CA ASN A 64 2.26 -6.70 10.08
C ASN A 64 2.21 -7.92 9.14
N ALA A 65 1.22 -8.01 8.25
CA ALA A 65 1.10 -9.13 7.33
C ALA A 65 2.30 -9.13 6.37
N LYS A 66 2.77 -10.33 6.01
CA LYS A 66 3.78 -10.45 4.95
C LYS A 66 3.18 -10.06 3.61
N VAL A 67 3.99 -9.52 2.71
CA VAL A 67 3.55 -9.14 1.35
C VAL A 67 2.97 -10.34 0.58
N ALA A 68 3.47 -11.55 0.81
CA ALA A 68 2.93 -12.77 0.23
C ALA A 68 1.46 -13.03 0.61
N ASN A 69 1.06 -12.70 1.84
CA ASN A 69 -0.33 -12.84 2.28
C ASN A 69 -1.23 -11.83 1.55
N TYR A 70 -0.76 -10.60 1.38
CA TYR A 70 -1.48 -9.59 0.59
C TYR A 70 -1.68 -10.05 -0.86
N LEU A 71 -0.63 -10.55 -1.51
CA LEU A 71 -0.73 -11.10 -2.88
C LEU A 71 -1.69 -12.29 -2.95
N GLY A 72 -1.75 -13.12 -1.91
CA GLY A 72 -2.72 -14.20 -1.80
C GLY A 72 -4.17 -13.69 -1.83
N VAL A 73 -4.46 -12.61 -1.09
CA VAL A 73 -5.79 -11.96 -1.10
C VAL A 73 -6.10 -11.40 -2.48
N VAL A 74 -5.18 -10.65 -3.10
CA VAL A 74 -5.35 -10.08 -4.45
C VAL A 74 -5.67 -11.18 -5.48
N ARG A 75 -4.95 -12.30 -5.44
CA ARG A 75 -5.18 -13.45 -6.34
C ARG A 75 -6.50 -14.17 -6.09
N ALA A 76 -7.05 -14.08 -4.89
CA ALA A 76 -8.36 -14.66 -4.55
C ALA A 76 -9.55 -13.80 -5.02
N GLU A 77 -9.35 -12.53 -5.35
CA GLU A 77 -10.37 -11.64 -5.89
C GLU A 77 -10.72 -12.04 -7.33
N ARG A 78 -11.76 -12.86 -7.50
CA ARG A 78 -12.13 -13.50 -8.78
C ARG A 78 -12.72 -12.55 -9.83
N HIS A 79 -13.11 -11.34 -9.44
CA HIS A 79 -13.81 -10.39 -10.31
C HIS A 79 -12.90 -9.35 -10.96
N ALA A 80 -11.69 -9.20 -10.50
CA ALA A 80 -10.73 -8.25 -11.05
C ALA A 80 -9.83 -8.91 -12.10
N LYS A 81 -9.67 -8.26 -13.25
CA LYS A 81 -8.56 -8.56 -14.17
C LYS A 81 -7.33 -7.88 -13.58
N PHE A 82 -6.30 -8.63 -13.24
CA PHE A 82 -5.09 -8.09 -12.66
C PHE A 82 -3.82 -8.71 -13.25
N SER A 83 -2.74 -7.97 -13.18
CA SER A 83 -1.38 -8.44 -13.43
C SER A 83 -0.48 -8.10 -12.26
N VAL A 84 0.49 -8.95 -11.97
CA VAL A 84 1.50 -8.76 -10.93
C VAL A 84 2.88 -8.79 -11.57
N LYS A 85 3.65 -7.73 -11.35
CA LYS A 85 5.04 -7.61 -11.80
C LYS A 85 5.95 -7.49 -10.59
N GLU A 86 6.95 -8.34 -10.49
CA GLU A 86 8.00 -8.23 -9.48
C GLU A 86 8.96 -7.09 -9.86
N LEU A 87 9.17 -6.16 -8.93
CA LEU A 87 10.09 -5.03 -9.05
C LEU A 87 11.42 -5.30 -8.33
N GLY A 88 11.39 -6.18 -7.34
CA GLY A 88 12.51 -6.57 -6.51
C GLY A 88 12.08 -7.55 -5.44
N LYS A 89 12.99 -7.95 -4.56
CA LYS A 89 12.68 -8.88 -3.47
C LYS A 89 11.57 -8.32 -2.57
N ASN A 90 10.43 -9.03 -2.52
CA ASN A 90 9.24 -8.61 -1.74
C ASN A 90 8.72 -7.20 -2.12
N ASP A 91 8.85 -6.82 -3.40
CA ASP A 91 8.35 -5.55 -3.95
C ASP A 91 7.64 -5.83 -5.27
N PHE A 92 6.35 -5.54 -5.35
CA PHE A 92 5.47 -5.93 -6.45
C PHE A 92 4.61 -4.76 -6.91
N LEU A 93 4.49 -4.60 -8.22
CA LEU A 93 3.51 -3.75 -8.87
C LEU A 93 2.32 -4.61 -9.28
N ILE A 94 1.13 -4.19 -8.89
CA ILE A 94 -0.14 -4.82 -9.22
C ILE A 94 -0.96 -3.81 -10.03
N LYS A 95 -1.44 -4.24 -11.19
CA LYS A 95 -2.40 -3.47 -11.99
C LYS A 95 -3.69 -4.23 -12.01
N SER A 96 -4.79 -3.58 -11.72
CA SER A 96 -6.10 -4.22 -11.76
C SER A 96 -7.17 -3.33 -12.40
N VAL A 97 -8.12 -3.96 -13.07
CA VAL A 97 -9.37 -3.35 -13.52
C VAL A 97 -10.49 -4.23 -13.01
N ASN A 98 -11.35 -3.65 -12.18
CA ASN A 98 -12.54 -4.32 -11.67
C ASN A 98 -13.74 -3.83 -12.46
N ASP A 99 -14.45 -4.77 -13.09
CA ASP A 99 -15.68 -4.51 -13.84
C ASP A 99 -16.85 -4.44 -12.85
N LEU A 100 -17.41 -3.27 -12.72
CA LEU A 100 -18.60 -2.98 -11.91
C LEU A 100 -19.81 -2.85 -12.82
N THR A 101 -21.01 -2.94 -12.27
CA THR A 101 -22.27 -2.94 -13.04
C THR A 101 -22.42 -1.78 -14.04
N GLN A 102 -21.78 -0.64 -13.80
CA GLN A 102 -21.92 0.55 -14.67
C GLN A 102 -20.60 1.32 -14.85
N SER A 103 -19.47 0.73 -14.44
CA SER A 103 -18.19 1.43 -14.48
C SER A 103 -17.04 0.46 -14.27
N PHE A 104 -15.82 0.93 -14.50
CA PHE A 104 -14.58 0.20 -14.31
C PHE A 104 -13.74 0.91 -13.26
N ASP A 105 -13.40 0.21 -12.17
CA ASP A 105 -12.41 0.69 -11.20
C ASP A 105 -11.02 0.22 -11.64
N ALA A 106 -10.15 1.18 -12.00
CA ALA A 106 -8.74 0.90 -12.29
C ALA A 106 -7.86 1.24 -11.09
N SER A 107 -6.89 0.38 -10.79
CA SER A 107 -5.91 0.67 -9.74
C SER A 107 -4.50 0.24 -10.10
N LEU A 108 -3.55 1.08 -9.71
CA LEU A 108 -2.13 0.76 -9.60
C LEU A 108 -1.81 0.58 -8.13
N GLU A 109 -1.23 -0.56 -7.78
CA GLU A 109 -0.83 -0.85 -6.41
C GLU A 109 0.63 -1.25 -6.34
N ARG A 110 1.33 -0.79 -5.32
CA ARG A 110 2.66 -1.28 -4.98
C ARG A 110 2.63 -1.86 -3.60
N ALA A 111 2.92 -3.15 -3.50
CA ALA A 111 3.03 -3.85 -2.23
C ALA A 111 4.50 -4.22 -1.99
N ARG A 112 5.08 -3.78 -0.88
CA ARG A 112 6.47 -4.07 -0.53
C ARG A 112 6.69 -4.23 0.95
N GLU A 113 7.65 -5.07 1.30
CA GLU A 113 8.05 -5.31 2.68
C GLU A 113 9.13 -4.31 3.08
N LEU A 114 8.89 -3.58 4.16
CA LEU A 114 9.81 -2.62 4.76
C LEU A 114 10.16 -3.05 6.19
N LYS A 115 11.21 -2.46 6.78
CA LYS A 115 11.58 -2.72 8.18
C LYS A 115 10.46 -2.36 9.20
N CYS A 116 9.55 -1.46 8.85
CA CYS A 116 8.44 -1.01 9.69
C CYS A 116 7.10 -1.71 9.37
N GLY A 117 7.06 -2.68 8.45
CA GLY A 117 5.89 -3.43 8.06
C GLY A 117 5.72 -3.57 6.55
N THR A 118 4.67 -4.26 6.14
CA THR A 118 4.28 -4.33 4.74
C THR A 118 3.49 -3.08 4.35
N LEU A 119 4.05 -2.35 3.41
CA LEU A 119 3.47 -1.13 2.85
C LEU A 119 2.72 -1.46 1.57
N VAL A 120 1.46 -1.04 1.49
CA VAL A 120 0.64 -1.07 0.27
C VAL A 120 0.25 0.35 -0.09
N ILE A 121 0.61 0.78 -1.29
CA ILE A 121 0.24 2.08 -1.86
C ILE A 121 -0.66 1.80 -3.05
N ARG A 122 -1.83 2.41 -3.08
CA ARG A 122 -2.82 2.25 -4.14
C ARG A 122 -3.19 3.60 -4.73
N LEU A 123 -3.04 3.75 -6.03
CA LEU A 123 -3.66 4.81 -6.82
C LEU A 123 -4.89 4.21 -7.51
N LYS A 124 -6.06 4.82 -7.32
CA LYS A 124 -7.33 4.31 -7.82
C LYS A 124 -8.13 5.42 -8.48
N ASP A 125 -8.79 5.07 -9.58
CA ASP A 125 -9.78 5.91 -10.23
C ASP A 125 -10.87 5.09 -10.92
N LYS A 126 -11.98 5.76 -11.28
CA LYS A 126 -13.21 5.16 -11.82
C LYS A 126 -13.52 5.67 -13.21
N PHE A 127 -13.84 4.77 -14.14
CA PHE A 127 -14.05 5.03 -15.55
C PHE A 127 -15.39 4.48 -16.05
N GLN A 128 -15.93 5.10 -17.12
CA GLN A 128 -17.16 4.64 -17.75
C GLN A 128 -16.91 3.52 -18.79
N ASP A 129 -15.69 3.44 -19.31
CA ASP A 129 -15.30 2.44 -20.31
C ASP A 129 -13.96 1.78 -19.98
N LEU A 130 -13.76 0.58 -20.52
CA LEU A 130 -12.58 -0.24 -20.28
C LEU A 130 -11.32 0.34 -20.92
N GLU A 131 -11.43 1.04 -22.06
CA GLU A 131 -10.29 1.61 -22.76
C GLU A 131 -9.68 2.75 -21.94
N ALA A 132 -10.53 3.64 -21.40
CA ALA A 132 -10.10 4.71 -20.49
C ALA A 132 -9.45 4.16 -19.21
N ALA A 133 -10.00 3.07 -18.63
CA ALA A 133 -9.42 2.40 -17.47
C ALA A 133 -8.01 1.84 -17.77
N ASN A 134 -7.84 1.16 -18.90
CA ASN A 134 -6.53 0.63 -19.30
C ASN A 134 -5.53 1.76 -19.60
N LYS A 135 -5.95 2.80 -20.30
CA LYS A 135 -5.12 3.99 -20.59
C LYS A 135 -4.63 4.66 -19.33
N PHE A 136 -5.48 4.76 -18.31
CA PHE A 136 -5.10 5.27 -16.98
C PHE A 136 -3.96 4.45 -16.38
N LEU A 137 -4.03 3.13 -16.40
CA LEU A 137 -2.98 2.27 -15.86
C LEU A 137 -1.64 2.47 -16.57
N GLU A 138 -1.65 2.59 -17.91
CA GLU A 138 -0.45 2.77 -18.72
C GLU A 138 0.18 4.15 -18.49
N GLN A 139 -0.63 5.20 -18.54
CA GLN A 139 -0.15 6.57 -18.43
C GLN A 139 0.40 6.94 -17.05
N ASN A 140 -0.15 6.30 -16.00
CA ASN A 140 0.19 6.63 -14.61
C ASN A 140 1.28 5.73 -14.00
N GLU A 141 1.66 4.62 -14.62
CA GLU A 141 2.62 3.66 -14.05
C GLU A 141 3.94 4.31 -13.65
N SER A 142 4.54 5.10 -14.54
CA SER A 142 5.86 5.70 -14.29
C SER A 142 5.82 6.71 -13.13
N ALA A 143 4.85 7.62 -13.13
CA ALA A 143 4.68 8.60 -12.05
C ALA A 143 4.35 7.92 -10.71
N PHE A 144 3.50 6.88 -10.75
CA PHE A 144 3.16 6.08 -9.57
C PHE A 144 4.37 5.36 -8.98
N LEU A 145 5.21 4.72 -9.82
CA LEU A 145 6.42 4.03 -9.36
C LEU A 145 7.42 5.00 -8.75
N LYS A 146 7.60 6.19 -9.33
CA LYS A 146 8.45 7.25 -8.78
C LYS A 146 7.94 7.68 -7.39
N MET A 147 6.71 8.12 -7.30
CA MET A 147 6.08 8.56 -6.04
C MET A 147 6.12 7.48 -4.97
N SER A 148 5.68 6.26 -5.30
CA SER A 148 5.64 5.15 -4.34
C SER A 148 7.04 4.70 -3.90
N GLY A 149 8.08 4.92 -4.73
CA GLY A 149 9.47 4.64 -4.41
C GLY A 149 10.07 5.55 -3.33
N GLU A 150 9.55 6.76 -3.19
CA GLU A 150 10.00 7.76 -2.22
C GLU A 150 9.46 7.51 -0.80
N ILE A 151 8.36 6.76 -0.67
CA ILE A 151 7.74 6.45 0.62
C ILE A 151 8.54 5.33 1.30
N ARG A 152 9.05 5.58 2.49
CA ARG A 152 9.89 4.65 3.26
C ARG A 152 9.70 4.84 4.77
N CYS A 153 10.22 3.92 5.57
CA CYS A 153 10.28 4.12 7.03
C CYS A 153 11.19 5.31 7.39
N LYS A 154 10.82 6.00 8.45
CA LYS A 154 11.66 7.03 9.08
C LYS A 154 12.94 6.44 9.67
#